data_c4a1dd84f31bd42a5c20865ae4b39d13
#
_entry.id   c4a1dd84f31bd42a5c20865ae4b39d13
#
_cell.length_a   1.000
_cell.length_b   1.000
_cell.length_c   1.000
_cell.angle_alpha   90.00
_cell.angle_beta   90.00
_cell.angle_gamma   90.00
#
_symmetry.space_group_name_H-M   'P 1'
#
loop_
_entity.id
_entity.type
_entity.pdbx_description
1 polymer ?
#
loop_
_entity_poly.entity_id
_entity_poly.type
_entity_poly.pdbx_seq_one_letter_code
_entity_poly.pdbx_strand_id
1 'polypeptide(L)'
;PVLDSPGVGQNLQDHISALLIYRALIPDHTVGISPGGVAKLLKGMWEWRRHRTGVITSCAAESGVYYRADPDAEVSDMEMELIVGIGDDHGRKIHLGHGYSAHLLLARPRSIGEVRLASPDTRVDPLIDPRYFSDPYDMETLVKGTQVALDIMNDPVFDRYRGEMLIPYDRNDPHQIEEQL
;
A
#
# COMPACT_ATOMS: atom_id res chain seq x y z
N PRO A 1 22.55 -24.38 -19.57
CA PRO A 1 21.82 -24.83 -18.36
C PRO A 1 22.44 -26.11 -17.83
N VAL A 2 22.36 -26.30 -16.51
CA VAL A 2 22.81 -27.52 -15.83
C VAL A 2 21.66 -28.54 -15.79
N LEU A 3 20.45 -28.05 -15.66
CA LEU A 3 19.21 -28.84 -15.60
C LEU A 3 18.08 -28.05 -16.26
N ASP A 4 17.30 -28.72 -17.09
CA ASP A 4 16.03 -28.18 -17.57
C ASP A 4 14.94 -28.44 -16.51
N SER A 5 14.35 -27.34 -16.01
CA SER A 5 13.30 -27.37 -14.98
C SER A 5 12.16 -26.44 -15.39
N PRO A 6 11.16 -26.96 -16.14
CA PRO A 6 10.11 -26.14 -16.75
C PRO A 6 9.25 -25.33 -15.77
N GLY A 7 9.20 -25.76 -14.50
CA GLY A 7 8.45 -25.04 -13.45
C GLY A 7 9.15 -23.82 -12.88
N VAL A 8 10.44 -23.63 -13.15
CA VAL A 8 11.19 -22.48 -12.62
C VAL A 8 10.72 -21.18 -13.28
N GLY A 9 10.33 -20.21 -12.44
CA GLY A 9 9.82 -18.92 -12.88
C GLY A 9 8.34 -18.93 -13.27
N GLN A 10 7.65 -20.06 -13.22
CA GLN A 10 6.20 -20.13 -13.42
C GLN A 10 5.44 -19.86 -12.11
N ASN A 11 4.14 -19.54 -12.25
CA ASN A 11 3.23 -19.34 -11.12
C ASN A 11 3.61 -18.15 -10.22
N LEU A 12 4.11 -17.06 -10.79
CA LEU A 12 4.32 -15.81 -10.06
C LEU A 12 2.97 -15.29 -9.59
N GLN A 13 2.84 -15.05 -8.30
CA GLN A 13 1.73 -14.31 -7.70
C GLN A 13 2.30 -13.18 -6.84
N ASP A 14 1.69 -12.02 -6.91
CA ASP A 14 2.12 -10.84 -6.15
C ASP A 14 0.91 -10.04 -5.71
N HIS A 15 1.02 -9.31 -4.61
CA HIS A 15 -0.05 -8.48 -4.09
C HIS A 15 -0.30 -7.28 -4.99
N ILE A 16 -1.56 -7.10 -5.39
CA ILE A 16 -2.02 -5.90 -6.07
C ILE A 16 -2.46 -4.91 -4.99
N SER A 17 -2.06 -3.66 -5.10
CA SER A 17 -2.32 -2.66 -4.05
C SER A 17 -3.02 -1.41 -4.57
N ALA A 18 -3.86 -0.82 -3.71
CA ALA A 18 -4.46 0.48 -3.87
C ALA A 18 -4.05 1.40 -2.71
N LEU A 19 -4.13 2.70 -2.90
CA LEU A 19 -3.69 3.69 -1.92
C LEU A 19 -4.79 4.70 -1.64
N LEU A 20 -5.19 4.83 -0.37
CA LEU A 20 -6.00 5.94 0.10
C LEU A 20 -5.09 6.92 0.84
N ILE A 21 -4.86 8.10 0.30
CA ILE A 21 -3.91 9.06 0.83
C ILE A 21 -4.63 10.32 1.28
N TYR A 22 -4.47 10.70 2.53
CA TYR A 22 -5.10 11.87 3.14
C TYR A 22 -4.07 12.87 3.66
N ARG A 23 -4.35 14.16 3.48
CA ARG A 23 -3.67 15.21 4.26
C ARG A 23 -4.07 15.10 5.72
N ALA A 24 -3.13 15.35 6.62
CA ALA A 24 -3.41 15.40 8.04
C ALA A 24 -3.75 16.84 8.47
N LEU A 25 -4.88 17.03 9.14
CA LEU A 25 -5.23 18.29 9.77
C LEU A 25 -4.35 18.59 10.99
N ILE A 26 -3.90 17.53 11.69
CA ILE A 26 -3.02 17.62 12.85
C ILE A 26 -1.70 16.90 12.51
N PRO A 27 -0.58 17.62 12.38
CA PRO A 27 0.70 17.04 11.96
C PRO A 27 1.42 16.24 13.06
N ASP A 28 0.99 16.37 14.33
CA ASP A 28 1.75 15.87 15.49
C ASP A 28 1.93 14.36 15.52
N HIS A 29 0.98 13.63 14.93
CA HIS A 29 0.96 12.16 14.90
C HIS A 29 1.44 11.56 13.56
N THR A 30 1.87 12.41 12.62
CA THR A 30 2.31 11.95 11.30
C THR A 30 3.76 12.32 11.02
N VAL A 31 4.37 11.58 10.10
CA VAL A 31 5.67 11.92 9.52
C VAL A 31 5.41 12.68 8.21
N GLY A 32 6.13 13.79 8.00
CA GLY A 32 5.92 14.60 6.80
C GLY A 32 7.08 15.51 6.48
N ILE A 33 7.12 15.99 5.24
CA ILE A 33 8.16 16.86 4.72
C ILE A 33 7.76 18.33 4.99
N SER A 34 8.19 18.82 6.14
CA SER A 34 7.99 20.19 6.60
C SER A 34 9.13 20.60 7.53
N PRO A 35 9.33 21.89 7.84
CA PRO A 35 10.33 22.29 8.83
C PRO A 35 10.13 21.60 10.19
N GLY A 36 8.88 21.46 10.64
CA GLY A 36 8.54 20.73 11.87
C GLY A 36 8.82 19.22 11.75
N GLY A 37 8.54 18.63 10.60
CA GLY A 37 8.85 17.22 10.32
C GLY A 37 10.34 16.93 10.34
N VAL A 38 11.15 17.81 9.75
CA VAL A 38 12.63 17.72 9.81
C VAL A 38 13.13 17.82 11.26
N ALA A 39 12.62 18.80 12.03
CA ALA A 39 12.99 18.94 13.44
C ALA A 39 12.61 17.71 14.26
N LYS A 40 11.42 17.13 14.02
CA LYS A 40 10.95 15.88 14.64
C LYS A 40 11.87 14.70 14.30
N LEU A 41 12.30 14.60 13.04
CA LEU A 41 13.22 13.56 12.59
C LEU A 41 14.60 13.69 13.27
N LEU A 42 15.18 14.90 13.29
CA LEU A 42 16.46 15.17 13.96
C LEU A 42 16.41 14.87 15.47
N LYS A 43 15.30 15.26 16.12
CA LYS A 43 15.04 14.89 17.52
C LYS A 43 14.98 13.37 17.68
N GLY A 44 14.25 12.67 16.81
CA GLY A 44 14.15 11.23 16.82
C GLY A 44 15.51 10.54 16.62
N MET A 45 16.36 11.06 15.76
CA MET A 45 17.75 10.54 15.58
C MET A 45 18.56 10.68 16.86
N TRP A 46 18.44 11.83 17.56
CA TRP A 46 19.09 12.05 18.84
C TRP A 46 18.55 11.12 19.93
N GLU A 47 17.23 10.96 20.04
CA GLU A 47 16.55 10.04 20.99
C GLU A 47 17.00 8.59 20.74
N TRP A 48 17.03 8.18 19.48
CA TRP A 48 17.49 6.83 19.14
C TRP A 48 18.97 6.61 19.52
N ARG A 49 19.81 7.60 19.22
CA ARG A 49 21.25 7.49 19.53
C ARG A 49 21.50 7.33 21.04
N ARG A 50 20.70 8.00 21.86
CA ARG A 50 20.89 8.06 23.32
C ARG A 50 20.07 7.03 24.08
N HIS A 51 18.85 6.75 23.65
CA HIS A 51 17.87 5.94 24.41
C HIS A 51 17.30 4.76 23.62
N ARG A 52 17.62 4.62 22.34
CA ARG A 52 17.04 3.63 21.43
C ARG A 52 15.51 3.78 21.28
N THR A 53 15.01 5.01 21.35
CA THR A 53 13.59 5.38 21.23
C THR A 53 13.42 6.48 20.20
N GLY A 54 12.20 6.98 20.01
CA GLY A 54 11.88 8.09 19.11
C GLY A 54 11.25 7.66 17.78
N VAL A 55 10.80 8.65 17.01
CA VAL A 55 10.02 8.46 15.79
C VAL A 55 10.70 7.57 14.74
N ILE A 56 12.03 7.53 14.71
CA ILE A 56 12.76 6.70 13.74
C ILE A 56 12.78 5.19 14.10
N THR A 57 12.22 4.80 15.24
CA THR A 57 12.05 3.38 15.60
C THR A 57 10.74 2.80 15.07
N SER A 58 9.85 3.64 14.56
CA SER A 58 8.61 3.21 13.93
C SER A 58 8.89 2.59 12.55
N CYS A 59 8.16 1.53 12.22
CA CYS A 59 8.14 0.97 10.87
C CYS A 59 7.24 1.77 9.91
N ALA A 60 6.62 2.86 10.39
CA ALA A 60 5.64 3.70 9.72
C ALA A 60 4.27 3.03 9.48
N ALA A 61 4.20 1.76 9.17
CA ALA A 61 2.97 0.96 9.14
C ALA A 61 2.68 0.43 10.55
N GLU A 62 2.01 1.25 11.37
CA GLU A 62 1.86 0.98 12.81
C GLU A 62 0.61 0.15 13.15
N SER A 63 -0.31 0.00 12.21
CA SER A 63 -1.49 -0.84 12.37
C SER A 63 -1.93 -1.42 11.04
N GLY A 64 -2.57 -2.58 11.10
CA GLY A 64 -3.13 -3.24 9.94
C GLY A 64 -4.32 -4.08 10.32
N VAL A 65 -5.14 -4.40 9.34
CA VAL A 65 -6.30 -5.26 9.48
C VAL A 65 -6.44 -6.16 8.26
N TYR A 66 -6.74 -7.43 8.51
CA TYR A 66 -7.19 -8.36 7.48
C TYR A 66 -8.71 -8.40 7.52
N TYR A 67 -9.36 -8.21 6.37
CA TYR A 67 -10.81 -8.22 6.26
C TYR A 67 -11.28 -8.95 5.00
N ARG A 68 -12.57 -9.18 4.91
CA ARG A 68 -13.20 -9.80 3.73
C ARG A 68 -13.89 -8.71 2.94
N ALA A 69 -13.49 -8.53 1.67
CA ALA A 69 -14.21 -7.70 0.72
C ALA A 69 -15.50 -8.39 0.28
N ASP A 70 -15.45 -9.71 0.11
CA ASP A 70 -16.62 -10.55 -0.11
C ASP A 70 -17.04 -11.16 1.25
N PRO A 71 -18.27 -10.86 1.75
CA PRO A 71 -18.77 -11.45 2.99
C PRO A 71 -18.80 -12.98 2.99
N ASP A 72 -18.94 -13.60 1.81
CA ASP A 72 -19.01 -15.05 1.64
C ASP A 72 -17.63 -15.70 1.51
N ALA A 73 -16.55 -14.94 1.47
CA ALA A 73 -15.20 -15.50 1.44
C ALA A 73 -14.91 -16.29 2.73
N GLU A 74 -14.32 -17.48 2.61
CA GLU A 74 -13.99 -18.33 3.76
C GLU A 74 -12.92 -17.70 4.65
N VAL A 75 -12.00 -16.94 4.06
CA VAL A 75 -10.87 -16.28 4.73
C VAL A 75 -10.76 -14.83 4.27
N SER A 76 -10.01 -14.03 5.01
CA SER A 76 -9.71 -12.65 4.59
C SER A 76 -9.01 -12.63 3.24
N ASP A 77 -9.52 -11.82 2.33
CA ASP A 77 -9.04 -11.61 0.97
C ASP A 77 -8.36 -10.25 0.78
N MET A 78 -8.54 -9.36 1.74
CA MET A 78 -7.93 -8.03 1.77
C MET A 78 -7.12 -7.79 3.03
N GLU A 79 -6.07 -7.00 2.88
CA GLU A 79 -5.27 -6.41 3.95
C GLU A 79 -5.30 -4.89 3.81
N MET A 80 -5.35 -4.17 4.92
CA MET A 80 -5.16 -2.73 4.95
C MET A 80 -4.12 -2.39 6.01
N GLU A 81 -3.09 -1.66 5.61
CA GLU A 81 -2.06 -1.12 6.48
C GLU A 81 -2.22 0.39 6.62
N LEU A 82 -2.24 0.90 7.85
CA LEU A 82 -2.26 2.33 8.11
C LEU A 82 -0.83 2.85 8.33
N ILE A 83 -0.41 3.72 7.42
CA ILE A 83 0.91 4.35 7.44
C ILE A 83 0.78 5.79 7.92
N VAL A 84 1.56 6.16 8.95
CA VAL A 84 1.56 7.50 9.56
C VAL A 84 2.34 8.54 8.75
N GLY A 85 2.32 8.41 7.44
CA GLY A 85 2.96 9.28 6.47
C GLY A 85 2.29 9.18 5.11
N ILE A 86 2.67 10.06 4.18
CA ILE A 86 2.23 9.95 2.78
C ILE A 86 3.18 8.99 2.07
N GLY A 87 2.68 7.77 1.76
CA GLY A 87 3.36 6.82 0.90
C GLY A 87 2.70 6.85 -0.48
N ASP A 88 3.41 7.29 -1.50
CA ASP A 88 2.92 7.32 -2.89
C ASP A 88 4.02 6.80 -3.81
N ASP A 89 3.65 5.92 -4.73
CA ASP A 89 4.53 5.33 -5.74
C ASP A 89 5.88 4.85 -5.15
N HIS A 90 5.82 4.05 -4.07
CA HIS A 90 7.01 3.54 -3.35
C HIS A 90 8.01 4.64 -2.95
N GLY A 91 7.50 5.84 -2.64
CA GLY A 91 8.32 6.99 -2.27
C GLY A 91 8.95 7.74 -3.45
N ARG A 92 8.60 7.42 -4.68
CA ARG A 92 9.08 8.15 -5.88
C ARG A 92 8.35 9.47 -6.05
N LYS A 93 7.08 9.54 -5.65
CA LYS A 93 6.32 10.79 -5.63
C LYS A 93 6.43 11.43 -4.24
N ILE A 94 6.94 12.65 -4.21
CA ILE A 94 7.16 13.42 -2.98
C ILE A 94 6.02 14.39 -2.78
N HIS A 95 5.38 14.31 -1.62
CA HIS A 95 4.35 15.25 -1.18
C HIS A 95 4.85 16.09 0.00
N LEU A 96 4.81 17.41 -0.13
CA LEU A 96 5.13 18.31 0.96
C LEU A 96 4.00 18.34 1.99
N GLY A 97 4.34 18.57 3.25
CA GLY A 97 3.39 18.61 4.35
C GLY A 97 3.26 17.27 5.07
N HIS A 98 2.16 17.10 5.77
CA HIS A 98 1.86 15.94 6.59
C HIS A 98 0.61 15.22 6.08
N GLY A 99 0.58 13.92 6.26
CA GLY A 99 -0.55 13.09 5.90
C GLY A 99 -0.40 11.67 6.43
N TYR A 100 -1.33 10.84 6.08
CA TYR A 100 -1.32 9.41 6.36
C TYR A 100 -1.94 8.67 5.17
N SER A 101 -1.63 7.42 5.04
CA SER A 101 -2.15 6.58 3.95
C SER A 101 -2.62 5.25 4.46
N ALA A 102 -3.69 4.74 3.86
CA ALA A 102 -4.09 3.35 3.97
C ALA A 102 -3.64 2.62 2.70
N HIS A 103 -2.76 1.66 2.87
CA HIS A 103 -2.35 0.75 1.81
C HIS A 103 -3.26 -0.46 1.84
N LEU A 104 -3.96 -0.68 0.74
CA LEU A 104 -4.86 -1.80 0.54
C LEU A 104 -4.17 -2.82 -0.32
N LEU A 105 -4.16 -4.06 0.10
CA LEU A 105 -3.53 -5.14 -0.63
C LEU A 105 -4.55 -6.26 -0.85
N LEU A 106 -4.63 -6.73 -2.09
CA LEU A 106 -5.32 -7.97 -2.39
C LEU A 106 -4.46 -9.13 -1.89
N ALA A 107 -4.85 -9.72 -0.75
CA ALA A 107 -4.03 -10.70 -0.05
C ALA A 107 -3.95 -12.06 -0.76
N ARG A 108 -4.90 -12.36 -1.64
CA ARG A 108 -5.01 -13.66 -2.34
C ARG A 108 -5.37 -13.48 -3.81
N PRO A 109 -4.47 -12.90 -4.63
CA PRO A 109 -4.71 -12.75 -6.06
C PRO A 109 -4.83 -14.12 -6.73
N ARG A 110 -5.71 -14.20 -7.73
CA ARG A 110 -5.87 -15.38 -8.60
C ARG A 110 -5.08 -15.27 -9.89
N SER A 111 -4.72 -14.04 -10.27
CA SER A 111 -3.85 -13.80 -11.43
C SER A 111 -2.49 -14.48 -11.22
N ILE A 112 -2.02 -15.15 -12.26
CA ILE A 112 -0.78 -15.92 -12.24
C ILE A 112 0.09 -15.48 -13.41
N GLY A 113 1.27 -15.03 -13.08
CA GLY A 113 2.29 -14.59 -14.02
C GLY A 113 3.51 -15.50 -14.08
N GLU A 114 4.60 -14.93 -14.59
CA GLU A 114 5.85 -15.66 -14.77
C GLU A 114 7.08 -14.75 -14.66
N VAL A 115 8.22 -15.36 -14.36
CA VAL A 115 9.55 -14.75 -14.45
C VAL A 115 10.37 -15.54 -15.44
N ARG A 116 10.95 -14.89 -16.44
CA ARG A 116 11.77 -15.54 -17.47
C ARG A 116 13.14 -14.88 -17.58
N LEU A 117 14.13 -15.65 -17.98
CA LEU A 117 15.43 -15.09 -18.35
C LEU A 117 15.30 -14.32 -19.68
N ALA A 118 15.75 -13.06 -19.67
CA ALA A 118 15.90 -12.27 -20.90
C ALA A 118 17.17 -12.64 -21.67
N SER A 119 18.18 -13.17 -20.97
CA SER A 119 19.52 -13.48 -21.51
C SER A 119 20.18 -14.56 -20.65
N PRO A 120 21.15 -15.33 -21.21
CA PRO A 120 22.03 -16.16 -20.40
C PRO A 120 23.04 -15.36 -19.57
N ASP A 121 23.22 -14.06 -19.84
CA ASP A 121 24.07 -13.17 -19.03
C ASP A 121 23.31 -12.74 -17.76
N THR A 122 23.80 -13.14 -16.60
CA THR A 122 23.20 -12.86 -15.29
C THR A 122 23.18 -11.38 -14.90
N ARG A 123 23.85 -10.51 -15.67
CA ARG A 123 23.81 -9.05 -15.48
C ARG A 123 22.61 -8.40 -16.17
N VAL A 124 21.92 -9.13 -17.03
CA VAL A 124 20.70 -8.68 -17.68
C VAL A 124 19.52 -9.03 -16.79
N ASP A 125 18.69 -8.05 -16.49
CA ASP A 125 17.50 -8.22 -15.65
C ASP A 125 16.52 -9.23 -16.26
N PRO A 126 15.84 -10.03 -15.44
CA PRO A 126 14.83 -10.97 -15.91
C PRO A 126 13.59 -10.23 -16.46
N LEU A 127 12.83 -10.91 -17.30
CA LEU A 127 11.50 -10.49 -17.69
C LEU A 127 10.53 -10.92 -16.58
N ILE A 128 9.89 -9.96 -15.93
CA ILE A 128 8.91 -10.18 -14.86
C ILE A 128 7.56 -9.75 -15.39
N ASP A 129 6.63 -10.70 -15.48
CA ASP A 129 5.25 -10.47 -15.93
C ASP A 129 4.28 -11.05 -14.89
N PRO A 130 3.78 -10.24 -13.96
CA PRO A 130 2.82 -10.69 -12.95
C PRO A 130 1.44 -11.00 -13.54
N ARG A 131 1.12 -10.48 -14.71
CA ARG A 131 -0.21 -10.56 -15.36
C ARG A 131 -1.33 -10.09 -14.43
N TYR A 132 -1.11 -8.98 -13.73
CA TYR A 132 -2.12 -8.40 -12.85
C TYR A 132 -3.46 -8.27 -13.55
N PHE A 133 -4.54 -8.54 -12.81
CA PHE A 133 -5.92 -8.49 -13.31
C PHE A 133 -6.23 -9.42 -14.50
N SER A 134 -5.42 -10.45 -14.74
CA SER A 134 -5.76 -11.47 -15.73
C SER A 134 -6.93 -12.35 -15.30
N ASP A 135 -7.20 -12.43 -13.99
CA ASP A 135 -8.42 -13.00 -13.43
C ASP A 135 -9.34 -11.83 -12.97
N PRO A 136 -10.58 -11.74 -13.49
CA PRO A 136 -11.53 -10.67 -13.12
C PRO A 136 -11.84 -10.59 -11.63
N TYR A 137 -11.73 -11.69 -10.90
CA TYR A 137 -11.92 -11.73 -9.45
C TYR A 137 -11.03 -10.73 -8.72
N ASP A 138 -9.80 -10.54 -9.20
CA ASP A 138 -8.83 -9.68 -8.53
C ASP A 138 -9.26 -8.22 -8.56
N MET A 139 -9.74 -7.74 -9.71
CA MET A 139 -10.27 -6.38 -9.85
C MET A 139 -11.56 -6.20 -9.04
N GLU A 140 -12.51 -7.14 -9.16
CA GLU A 140 -13.77 -7.06 -8.42
C GLU A 140 -13.55 -7.03 -6.90
N THR A 141 -12.63 -7.87 -6.40
CA THR A 141 -12.31 -7.94 -4.98
C THR A 141 -11.61 -6.67 -4.50
N LEU A 142 -10.67 -6.15 -5.30
CA LEU A 142 -9.94 -4.93 -4.94
C LEU A 142 -10.88 -3.70 -4.92
N VAL A 143 -11.82 -3.60 -5.87
CA VAL A 143 -12.85 -2.54 -5.88
C VAL A 143 -13.72 -2.61 -4.63
N LYS A 144 -14.28 -3.79 -4.32
CA LYS A 144 -15.09 -4.00 -3.10
C LYS A 144 -14.29 -3.72 -1.84
N GLY A 145 -13.03 -4.19 -1.78
CA GLY A 145 -12.14 -3.95 -0.67
C GLY A 145 -11.84 -2.46 -0.47
N THR A 146 -11.65 -1.73 -1.56
CA THR A 146 -11.47 -0.26 -1.53
C THR A 146 -12.72 0.44 -0.98
N GLN A 147 -13.92 0.00 -1.35
CA GLN A 147 -15.17 0.56 -0.81
C GLN A 147 -15.28 0.36 0.71
N VAL A 148 -14.94 -0.83 1.21
CA VAL A 148 -14.91 -1.12 2.66
C VAL A 148 -13.87 -0.24 3.36
N ALA A 149 -12.69 -0.10 2.79
CA ALA A 149 -11.65 0.76 3.35
C ALA A 149 -12.05 2.24 3.37
N LEU A 150 -12.74 2.71 2.34
CA LEU A 150 -13.31 4.07 2.31
C LEU A 150 -14.35 4.26 3.43
N ASP A 151 -15.20 3.26 3.70
CA ASP A 151 -16.15 3.32 4.83
C ASP A 151 -15.39 3.44 6.17
N ILE A 152 -14.33 2.66 6.37
CA ILE A 152 -13.48 2.73 7.57
C ILE A 152 -12.81 4.11 7.68
N MET A 153 -12.15 4.56 6.61
CA MET A 153 -11.40 5.82 6.61
C MET A 153 -12.30 7.06 6.69
N ASN A 154 -13.59 6.93 6.34
CA ASN A 154 -14.59 7.99 6.46
C ASN A 154 -15.35 7.97 7.81
N ASP A 155 -15.02 7.04 8.71
CA ASP A 155 -15.63 7.03 10.05
C ASP A 155 -15.35 8.37 10.78
N PRO A 156 -16.32 8.91 11.51
CA PRO A 156 -16.20 10.17 12.27
C PRO A 156 -15.02 10.22 13.25
N VAL A 157 -14.49 9.08 13.68
CA VAL A 157 -13.30 9.01 14.54
C VAL A 157 -12.08 9.67 13.89
N PHE A 158 -12.02 9.65 12.55
CA PHE A 158 -10.94 10.28 11.78
C PHE A 158 -11.14 11.77 11.49
N ASP A 159 -12.34 12.35 11.69
CA ASP A 159 -12.66 13.72 11.27
C ASP A 159 -11.69 14.77 11.81
N ARG A 160 -11.21 14.59 13.05
CA ARG A 160 -10.22 15.49 13.64
C ARG A 160 -8.83 15.44 12.97
N TYR A 161 -8.53 14.36 12.25
CA TYR A 161 -7.23 14.12 11.61
C TYR A 161 -7.30 14.23 10.09
N ARG A 162 -8.48 13.88 9.52
CA ARG A 162 -8.70 13.71 8.09
C ARG A 162 -8.85 15.05 7.39
N GLY A 163 -7.88 15.37 6.54
CA GLY A 163 -7.95 16.47 5.59
C GLY A 163 -8.37 15.98 4.19
N GLU A 164 -7.91 16.69 3.18
CA GLU A 164 -8.16 16.38 1.78
C GLU A 164 -7.57 15.01 1.38
N MET A 165 -8.34 14.24 0.61
CA MET A 165 -7.85 13.04 -0.05
C MET A 165 -7.05 13.44 -1.29
N LEU A 166 -5.81 12.98 -1.42
CA LEU A 166 -4.91 13.36 -2.53
C LEU A 166 -5.27 12.68 -3.86
N ILE A 167 -5.78 11.47 -3.78
CA ILE A 167 -6.33 10.71 -4.91
C ILE A 167 -7.80 10.47 -4.55
N PRO A 168 -8.75 11.26 -5.08
CA PRO A 168 -10.14 11.17 -4.67
C PRO A 168 -10.80 9.91 -5.25
N TYR A 169 -11.36 9.10 -4.38
CA TYR A 169 -12.21 7.98 -4.73
C TYR A 169 -13.66 8.27 -4.35
N ASP A 170 -14.60 7.97 -5.25
CA ASP A 170 -16.03 7.96 -4.92
C ASP A 170 -16.44 6.55 -4.49
N ARG A 171 -16.78 6.40 -3.22
CA ARG A 171 -17.23 5.14 -2.62
C ARG A 171 -18.44 4.55 -3.36
N ASN A 172 -19.27 5.38 -3.96
CA ASN A 172 -20.52 4.98 -4.62
C ASN A 172 -20.35 4.73 -6.13
N ASP A 173 -19.16 4.98 -6.68
CA ASP A 173 -18.85 4.75 -8.08
C ASP A 173 -17.76 3.67 -8.24
N PRO A 174 -18.14 2.39 -8.31
CA PRO A 174 -17.19 1.29 -8.51
C PRO A 174 -16.35 1.43 -9.79
N HIS A 175 -16.93 2.03 -10.84
CA HIS A 175 -16.22 2.21 -12.11
C HIS A 175 -15.10 3.26 -11.97
N GLN A 176 -15.36 4.36 -11.26
CA GLN A 176 -14.33 5.36 -10.96
C GLN A 176 -13.20 4.77 -10.10
N ILE A 177 -13.54 3.87 -9.16
CA ILE A 177 -12.52 3.14 -8.38
C ILE A 177 -11.68 2.27 -9.31
N GLU A 178 -12.31 1.47 -10.19
CA GLU A 178 -11.64 0.60 -11.15
C GLU A 178 -10.69 1.38 -12.07
N GLU A 179 -11.12 2.55 -12.57
CA GLU A 179 -10.28 3.39 -13.44
C GLU A 179 -9.03 3.96 -12.75
N GLN A 180 -9.01 4.00 -11.42
CA GLN A 180 -7.90 4.53 -10.62
C GLN A 180 -6.95 3.44 -10.08
N LEU A 181 -7.34 2.18 -10.18
CA LEU A 181 -6.54 1.03 -9.79
C LEU A 181 -5.62 0.57 -10.91
#